data_6e2644e7c26c8c1d04be23fa10c3053b
#
_entry.id   6e2644e7c26c8c1d04be23fa10c3053b
#
_cell.length_a   1.000
_cell.length_b   1.000
_cell.length_c   1.000
_cell.angle_alpha   90.00
_cell.angle_beta   90.00
_cell.angle_gamma   90.00
#
_symmetry.space_group_name_H-M   'P 1'
#
loop_
_entity.id
_entity.type
_entity.pdbx_description
1 polymer ?
#
loop_
_entity_poly.entity_id
_entity_poly.type
_entity_poly.pdbx_seq_one_letter_code
_entity_poly.pdbx_strand_id
1 'polypeptide(L)'
;LTMNREAIRRMAAEELGLPTARYKFADTHEEYLAAIEEIGIPCVVKPIMSSSGHGQSTVKSEADIEPAWTESQMGGRAGAGRVIVEGFVHFDYEITLLTVRHAGGTTFLQPIGHHQVDGDYRESWQPQAMSETAIAQAENIAKKVTDALGGYGIFGVEMFVEGDHVIFSEVSPRPHDTGMVTMISQDLSEFALHARAVLGLPIPEVRFFGASASKAIVVEGDATEVVFSGVEEALAMPGVQVRFFGKPEVHGHRRYGVVLATDENTDKAVAKAIEAFNKIKVAGDLKTV
;
A
#
# COMPACT_ATOMS: atom_id res chain seq x y z
N LEU A 1 -13.28 2.78 -12.68
CA LEU A 1 -13.78 2.38 -11.37
C LEU A 1 -12.71 2.58 -10.28
N THR A 2 -11.53 1.99 -10.43
CA THR A 2 -10.48 1.93 -9.40
C THR A 2 -9.72 3.24 -9.11
N MET A 3 -9.93 4.28 -9.88
CA MET A 3 -9.41 5.63 -9.57
C MET A 3 -10.35 6.45 -8.67
N ASN A 4 -11.57 5.97 -8.45
CA ASN A 4 -12.60 6.66 -7.69
C ASN A 4 -12.91 5.86 -6.42
N ARG A 5 -12.55 6.42 -5.25
CA ARG A 5 -12.77 5.78 -3.93
C ARG A 5 -14.24 5.49 -3.65
N GLU A 6 -15.16 6.37 -4.09
CA GLU A 6 -16.58 6.15 -3.91
C GLU A 6 -17.05 4.90 -4.64
N ALA A 7 -16.64 4.75 -5.91
CA ALA A 7 -17.03 3.59 -6.71
C ALA A 7 -16.50 2.28 -6.12
N ILE A 8 -15.24 2.26 -5.65
CA ILE A 8 -14.66 1.09 -4.98
C ILE A 8 -15.39 0.80 -3.67
N ARG A 9 -15.64 1.82 -2.85
CA ARG A 9 -16.28 1.67 -1.55
C ARG A 9 -17.70 1.16 -1.67
N ARG A 10 -18.50 1.72 -2.60
CA ARG A 10 -19.86 1.26 -2.85
C ARG A 10 -19.89 -0.17 -3.39
N MET A 11 -19.04 -0.47 -4.35
CA MET A 11 -18.92 -1.85 -4.86
C MET A 11 -18.62 -2.84 -3.72
N ALA A 12 -17.62 -2.55 -2.87
CA ALA A 12 -17.24 -3.45 -1.80
C ALA A 12 -18.33 -3.58 -0.72
N ALA A 13 -18.87 -2.47 -0.23
CA ALA A 13 -19.79 -2.45 0.90
C ALA A 13 -21.23 -2.75 0.49
N GLU A 14 -21.74 -2.12 -0.60
CA GLU A 14 -23.16 -2.13 -0.95
C GLU A 14 -23.49 -3.25 -1.95
N GLU A 15 -22.62 -3.52 -2.94
CA GLU A 15 -22.88 -4.54 -3.95
C GLU A 15 -22.39 -5.94 -3.53
N LEU A 16 -21.17 -6.00 -2.94
CA LEU A 16 -20.54 -7.27 -2.54
C LEU A 16 -20.79 -7.64 -1.07
N GLY A 17 -21.33 -6.73 -0.27
CA GLY A 17 -21.61 -6.95 1.16
C GLY A 17 -20.35 -7.29 1.99
N LEU A 18 -19.20 -6.73 1.63
CA LEU A 18 -17.94 -6.98 2.32
C LEU A 18 -17.81 -6.11 3.57
N PRO A 19 -17.13 -6.58 4.62
CA PRO A 19 -16.78 -5.75 5.76
C PRO A 19 -15.85 -4.62 5.32
N THR A 20 -16.25 -3.39 5.60
CA THR A 20 -15.49 -2.15 5.34
C THR A 20 -15.58 -1.23 6.56
N ALA A 21 -14.72 -0.23 6.64
CA ALA A 21 -14.95 0.88 7.59
C ALA A 21 -16.33 1.50 7.34
N ARG A 22 -17.00 2.00 8.39
CA ARG A 22 -18.19 2.86 8.23
C ARG A 22 -17.79 4.09 7.43
N TYR A 23 -18.67 4.61 6.58
CA TYR A 23 -18.32 5.75 5.75
C TYR A 23 -19.51 6.62 5.39
N LYS A 24 -19.20 7.89 5.08
CA LYS A 24 -20.13 8.86 4.46
C LYS A 24 -19.38 9.67 3.41
N PHE A 25 -20.09 10.06 2.37
CA PHE A 25 -19.59 10.99 1.36
C PHE A 25 -20.15 12.38 1.62
N ALA A 26 -19.38 13.41 1.32
CA ALA A 26 -19.78 14.81 1.45
C ALA A 26 -19.26 15.62 0.27
N ASP A 27 -20.13 16.43 -0.32
CA ASP A 27 -19.82 17.36 -1.40
C ASP A 27 -19.57 18.79 -0.90
N THR A 28 -20.19 19.14 0.23
CA THR A 28 -20.13 20.45 0.84
C THR A 28 -19.56 20.39 2.25
N HIS A 29 -19.09 21.52 2.76
CA HIS A 29 -18.61 21.63 4.14
C HIS A 29 -19.72 21.28 5.16
N GLU A 30 -20.97 21.67 4.87
CA GLU A 30 -22.11 21.34 5.73
C GLU A 30 -22.36 19.83 5.80
N GLU A 31 -22.35 19.15 4.64
CA GLU A 31 -22.45 17.68 4.57
C GLU A 31 -21.27 16.98 5.25
N TYR A 32 -20.07 17.57 5.14
CA TYR A 32 -18.88 17.07 5.83
C TYR A 32 -19.02 17.11 7.35
N LEU A 33 -19.49 18.22 7.92
CA LEU A 33 -19.74 18.32 9.36
C LEU A 33 -20.79 17.30 9.82
N ALA A 34 -21.88 17.14 9.05
CA ALA A 34 -22.90 16.13 9.34
C ALA A 34 -22.33 14.70 9.25
N ALA A 35 -21.43 14.44 8.29
CA ALA A 35 -20.76 13.16 8.18
C ALA A 35 -19.83 12.86 9.37
N ILE A 36 -19.09 13.86 9.86
CA ILE A 36 -18.28 13.73 11.08
C ILE A 36 -19.16 13.39 12.29
N GLU A 37 -20.29 14.10 12.45
CA GLU A 37 -21.23 13.84 13.56
C GLU A 37 -21.78 12.41 13.51
N GLU A 38 -22.15 11.90 12.33
CA GLU A 38 -22.70 10.56 12.16
C GLU A 38 -21.66 9.45 12.33
N ILE A 39 -20.45 9.62 11.76
CA ILE A 39 -19.37 8.64 11.84
C ILE A 39 -18.74 8.62 13.23
N GLY A 40 -18.57 9.80 13.84
CA GLY A 40 -17.91 9.99 15.13
C GLY A 40 -16.39 10.18 14.98
N ILE A 41 -15.78 10.61 16.10
CA ILE A 41 -14.32 10.80 16.24
C ILE A 41 -13.78 9.63 17.09
N PRO A 42 -12.63 9.00 16.69
CA PRO A 42 -11.78 9.35 15.58
C PRO A 42 -12.31 8.87 14.22
N CYS A 43 -11.98 9.62 13.16
CA CYS A 43 -12.29 9.25 11.78
C CYS A 43 -11.19 9.71 10.82
N VAL A 44 -11.25 9.24 9.57
CA VAL A 44 -10.30 9.58 8.53
C VAL A 44 -11.02 10.27 7.37
N VAL A 45 -10.51 11.41 6.94
CA VAL A 45 -11.04 12.21 5.83
C VAL A 45 -10.12 12.06 4.63
N LYS A 46 -10.69 11.74 3.46
CA LYS A 46 -9.91 11.53 2.23
C LYS A 46 -10.61 12.16 1.03
N PRO A 47 -9.88 12.82 0.11
CA PRO A 47 -10.43 13.16 -1.19
C PRO A 47 -10.85 11.91 -1.97
N ILE A 48 -11.91 11.99 -2.78
CA ILE A 48 -12.37 10.85 -3.59
C ILE A 48 -11.31 10.43 -4.61
N MET A 49 -10.53 11.37 -5.14
CA MET A 49 -9.48 11.11 -6.12
C MET A 49 -8.12 11.56 -5.57
N SER A 50 -7.49 10.68 -4.84
CA SER A 50 -6.12 10.87 -4.35
C SER A 50 -5.39 9.53 -4.28
N SER A 51 -4.07 9.56 -4.08
CA SER A 51 -3.23 8.38 -3.88
C SER A 51 -2.08 8.72 -2.94
N SER A 52 -1.46 7.71 -2.33
CA SER A 52 -0.30 7.87 -1.44
C SER A 52 -0.55 8.84 -0.28
N GLY A 53 -1.74 8.81 0.31
CA GLY A 53 -2.09 9.65 1.46
C GLY A 53 -2.31 11.14 1.19
N HIS A 54 -2.13 11.63 -0.07
CA HIS A 54 -2.30 13.05 -0.37
C HIS A 54 -3.71 13.54 -0.04
N GLY A 55 -3.81 14.60 0.78
CA GLY A 55 -5.06 15.19 1.23
C GLY A 55 -5.81 14.35 2.27
N GLN A 56 -5.20 13.27 2.78
CA GLN A 56 -5.77 12.46 3.84
C GLN A 56 -5.40 13.02 5.21
N SER A 57 -6.38 13.10 6.09
CA SER A 57 -6.18 13.52 7.48
C SER A 57 -6.95 12.63 8.45
N THR A 58 -6.37 12.39 9.62
CA THR A 58 -7.07 11.73 10.74
C THR A 58 -7.59 12.79 11.69
N VAL A 59 -8.91 12.83 11.88
CA VAL A 59 -9.58 13.67 12.85
C VAL A 59 -9.63 12.92 14.19
N LYS A 60 -8.84 13.37 15.16
CA LYS A 60 -8.75 12.77 16.50
C LYS A 60 -9.52 13.58 17.57
N SER A 61 -9.78 14.83 17.26
CA SER A 61 -10.48 15.78 18.14
C SER A 61 -11.27 16.79 17.31
N GLU A 62 -12.15 17.56 17.95
CA GLU A 62 -12.89 18.63 17.27
C GLU A 62 -11.97 19.69 16.63
N ALA A 63 -10.79 19.92 17.21
CA ALA A 63 -9.81 20.86 16.67
C ALA A 63 -9.24 20.44 15.31
N ASP A 64 -9.31 19.16 14.95
CA ASP A 64 -8.79 18.61 13.70
C ASP A 64 -9.79 18.72 12.53
N ILE A 65 -11.07 19.04 12.81
CA ILE A 65 -12.16 18.99 11.82
C ILE A 65 -11.89 19.97 10.67
N GLU A 66 -11.69 21.24 10.96
CA GLU A 66 -11.47 22.28 9.94
C GLU A 66 -10.13 22.12 9.20
N PRO A 67 -9.00 21.81 9.88
CA PRO A 67 -7.76 21.45 9.19
C PRO A 67 -7.92 20.29 8.22
N ALA A 68 -8.62 19.21 8.59
CA ALA A 68 -8.82 18.04 7.76
C ALA A 68 -9.66 18.35 6.50
N TRP A 69 -10.70 19.18 6.63
CA TRP A 69 -11.44 19.67 5.46
C TRP A 69 -10.53 20.45 4.52
N THR A 70 -9.78 21.40 5.05
CA THR A 70 -8.87 22.25 4.26
C THR A 70 -7.85 21.41 3.51
N GLU A 71 -7.18 20.48 4.20
CA GLU A 71 -6.20 19.58 3.61
C GLU A 71 -6.81 18.71 2.49
N SER A 72 -8.02 18.18 2.71
CA SER A 72 -8.71 17.37 1.73
C SER A 72 -9.04 18.12 0.44
N GLN A 73 -9.27 19.44 0.52
CA GLN A 73 -9.56 20.29 -0.64
C GLN A 73 -8.30 20.68 -1.41
N MET A 74 -7.12 20.63 -0.78
CA MET A 74 -5.83 20.97 -1.39
C MET A 74 -5.12 19.75 -2.00
N GLY A 75 -5.26 18.58 -1.38
CA GLY A 75 -4.50 17.36 -1.73
C GLY A 75 -5.14 16.48 -2.82
N GLY A 76 -6.34 16.79 -3.29
CA GLY A 76 -7.02 15.99 -4.32
C GLY A 76 -6.44 16.18 -5.71
N ARG A 77 -6.23 15.10 -6.48
CA ARG A 77 -5.78 15.16 -7.90
C ARG A 77 -6.78 15.86 -8.82
N ALA A 78 -8.05 15.89 -8.46
CA ALA A 78 -9.12 16.57 -9.18
C ALA A 78 -9.37 18.00 -8.67
N GLY A 79 -8.55 18.51 -7.75
CA GLY A 79 -8.79 19.78 -7.04
C GLY A 79 -9.80 19.61 -5.90
N ALA A 80 -10.31 20.73 -5.39
CA ALA A 80 -11.34 20.77 -4.36
C ALA A 80 -12.61 20.02 -4.79
N GLY A 81 -13.24 19.29 -3.87
CA GLY A 81 -14.46 18.56 -4.18
C GLY A 81 -14.87 17.55 -3.12
N ARG A 82 -15.55 16.52 -3.58
CA ARG A 82 -16.16 15.47 -2.78
C ARG A 82 -15.12 14.70 -1.94
N VAL A 83 -15.47 14.44 -0.69
CA VAL A 83 -14.65 13.67 0.25
C VAL A 83 -15.40 12.44 0.76
N ILE A 84 -14.65 11.48 1.28
CA ILE A 84 -15.16 10.39 2.11
C ILE A 84 -14.69 10.62 3.56
N VAL A 85 -15.61 10.48 4.50
CA VAL A 85 -15.34 10.40 5.95
C VAL A 85 -15.50 8.94 6.33
N GLU A 86 -14.42 8.32 6.79
CA GLU A 86 -14.38 6.91 7.20
C GLU A 86 -14.17 6.79 8.70
N GLY A 87 -14.93 5.92 9.35
CA GLY A 87 -14.71 5.57 10.75
C GLY A 87 -13.31 4.99 10.93
N PHE A 88 -12.64 5.36 12.00
CA PHE A 88 -11.33 4.80 12.32
C PHE A 88 -11.46 3.30 12.62
N VAL A 89 -10.66 2.49 11.93
CA VAL A 89 -10.59 1.05 12.15
C VAL A 89 -9.46 0.76 13.12
N HIS A 90 -9.76 0.09 14.23
CA HIS A 90 -8.73 -0.50 15.08
C HIS A 90 -8.31 -1.83 14.46
N PHE A 91 -7.02 -2.06 14.35
CA PHE A 91 -6.48 -3.27 13.75
C PHE A 91 -5.16 -3.66 14.43
N ASP A 92 -4.82 -4.94 14.36
CA ASP A 92 -3.54 -5.45 14.85
C ASP A 92 -2.43 -5.19 13.82
N TYR A 93 -2.77 -5.35 12.53
CA TYR A 93 -1.85 -5.12 11.41
C TYR A 93 -2.62 -4.90 10.09
N GLU A 94 -1.92 -4.29 9.13
CA GLU A 94 -2.38 -4.14 7.74
C GLU A 94 -1.70 -5.16 6.84
N ILE A 95 -2.43 -5.64 5.84
CA ILE A 95 -1.88 -6.49 4.79
C ILE A 95 -2.19 -5.96 3.40
N THR A 96 -1.32 -6.29 2.46
CA THR A 96 -1.62 -6.34 1.04
C THR A 96 -1.64 -7.80 0.59
N LEU A 97 -2.78 -8.27 0.09
CA LEU A 97 -2.87 -9.56 -0.57
C LEU A 97 -2.78 -9.36 -2.09
N LEU A 98 -1.61 -9.67 -2.65
CA LEU A 98 -1.43 -9.65 -4.10
C LEU A 98 -2.22 -10.81 -4.71
N THR A 99 -3.19 -10.45 -5.54
CA THR A 99 -4.14 -11.36 -6.17
C THR A 99 -3.96 -11.29 -7.69
N VAL A 100 -3.63 -12.39 -8.31
CA VAL A 100 -3.37 -12.47 -9.75
C VAL A 100 -4.54 -13.15 -10.45
N ARG A 101 -5.26 -12.41 -11.28
CA ARG A 101 -6.29 -12.98 -12.17
C ARG A 101 -5.68 -13.28 -13.54
N HIS A 102 -5.82 -14.50 -14.00
CA HIS A 102 -5.24 -14.96 -15.25
C HIS A 102 -6.13 -16.02 -15.94
N ALA A 103 -5.78 -16.42 -17.15
CA ALA A 103 -6.60 -17.35 -17.93
C ALA A 103 -6.83 -18.72 -17.25
N GLY A 104 -5.93 -19.14 -16.36
CA GLY A 104 -6.07 -20.38 -15.57
C GLY A 104 -6.86 -20.22 -14.26
N GLY A 105 -7.28 -19.00 -13.89
CA GLY A 105 -8.01 -18.76 -12.64
C GLY A 105 -7.47 -17.58 -11.84
N THR A 106 -7.48 -17.72 -10.51
CA THR A 106 -6.97 -16.72 -9.58
C THR A 106 -5.89 -17.35 -8.70
N THR A 107 -4.74 -16.70 -8.60
CA THR A 107 -3.64 -17.08 -7.70
C THR A 107 -3.48 -16.02 -6.62
N PHE A 108 -3.48 -16.43 -5.35
CA PHE A 108 -3.14 -15.58 -4.21
C PHE A 108 -1.67 -15.79 -3.85
N LEU A 109 -0.97 -14.70 -3.57
CA LEU A 109 0.40 -14.77 -3.05
C LEU A 109 0.38 -14.82 -1.52
N GLN A 110 1.52 -15.13 -0.91
CA GLN A 110 1.67 -15.02 0.54
C GLN A 110 1.33 -13.59 0.99
N PRO A 111 0.55 -13.41 2.06
CA PRO A 111 0.19 -12.09 2.57
C PRO A 111 1.42 -11.23 2.86
N ILE A 112 1.36 -9.96 2.52
CA ILE A 112 2.42 -8.98 2.76
C ILE A 112 1.98 -8.06 3.89
N GLY A 113 2.74 -8.04 4.98
CA GLY A 113 2.62 -7.02 6.01
C GLY A 113 3.40 -5.78 5.60
N HIS A 114 2.95 -4.62 6.04
CA HIS A 114 3.63 -3.36 5.71
C HIS A 114 3.47 -2.32 6.80
N HIS A 115 4.39 -1.36 6.79
CA HIS A 115 4.38 -0.18 7.64
C HIS A 115 4.34 1.07 6.76
N GLN A 116 3.42 1.98 7.10
CA GLN A 116 3.25 3.27 6.44
C GLN A 116 3.51 4.39 7.46
N VAL A 117 4.03 5.50 6.96
CA VAL A 117 4.16 6.76 7.71
C VAL A 117 3.43 7.83 6.92
N ASP A 118 2.43 8.45 7.52
CA ASP A 118 1.57 9.47 6.89
C ASP A 118 0.95 9.00 5.54
N GLY A 119 0.59 7.71 5.48
CA GLY A 119 0.02 7.08 4.28
C GLY A 119 1.03 6.76 3.18
N ASP A 120 2.33 6.96 3.42
CA ASP A 120 3.39 6.57 2.49
C ASP A 120 4.08 5.28 2.96
N TYR A 121 4.23 4.34 2.03
CA TYR A 121 4.90 3.06 2.25
C TYR A 121 6.36 3.25 2.65
N ARG A 122 6.78 2.59 3.74
CA ARG A 122 8.15 2.61 4.24
C ARG A 122 8.81 1.25 4.22
N GLU A 123 8.17 0.24 4.79
CA GLU A 123 8.63 -1.14 4.81
C GLU A 123 7.52 -2.10 4.43
N SER A 124 7.89 -3.24 3.85
CA SER A 124 7.01 -4.41 3.76
C SER A 124 7.79 -5.70 4.01
N TRP A 125 7.09 -6.73 4.40
CA TRP A 125 7.66 -8.06 4.65
C TRP A 125 6.71 -9.16 4.21
N GLN A 126 7.26 -10.31 3.87
CA GLN A 126 6.54 -11.48 3.42
C GLN A 126 7.20 -12.76 3.96
N PRO A 127 6.40 -13.69 4.54
CA PRO A 127 4.96 -13.60 4.71
C PRO A 127 4.58 -12.79 5.95
N GLN A 128 3.41 -12.15 5.95
CA GLN A 128 2.77 -11.71 7.19
C GLN A 128 2.16 -12.94 7.87
N ALA A 129 2.51 -13.15 9.13
CA ALA A 129 1.88 -14.21 9.93
C ALA A 129 0.40 -13.89 10.16
N MET A 130 -0.46 -14.85 9.85
CA MET A 130 -1.92 -14.74 9.99
C MET A 130 -2.48 -16.10 10.42
N SER A 131 -3.64 -16.10 11.07
CA SER A 131 -4.39 -17.34 11.29
C SER A 131 -4.95 -17.90 9.96
N GLU A 132 -5.17 -19.20 9.89
CA GLU A 132 -5.81 -19.83 8.71
C GLU A 132 -7.19 -19.21 8.41
N THR A 133 -7.93 -18.87 9.46
CA THR A 133 -9.24 -18.21 9.36
C THR A 133 -9.11 -16.83 8.70
N ALA A 134 -8.16 -16.00 9.15
CA ALA A 134 -7.93 -14.68 8.58
C ALA A 134 -7.43 -14.75 7.12
N ILE A 135 -6.56 -15.72 6.80
CA ILE A 135 -6.10 -15.96 5.41
C ILE A 135 -7.30 -16.29 4.53
N ALA A 136 -8.14 -17.24 4.93
CA ALA A 136 -9.31 -17.65 4.15
C ALA A 136 -10.30 -16.49 3.94
N GLN A 137 -10.49 -15.62 4.95
CA GLN A 137 -11.33 -14.43 4.80
C GLN A 137 -10.69 -13.42 3.83
N ALA A 138 -9.38 -13.15 3.94
CA ALA A 138 -8.66 -12.25 3.06
C ALA A 138 -8.74 -12.70 1.59
N GLU A 139 -8.52 -13.99 1.33
CA GLU A 139 -8.64 -14.57 -0.01
C GLU A 139 -10.08 -14.46 -0.58
N ASN A 140 -11.09 -14.72 0.25
CA ASN A 140 -12.49 -14.58 -0.16
C ASN A 140 -12.84 -13.13 -0.50
N ILE A 141 -12.41 -12.16 0.31
CA ILE A 141 -12.58 -10.73 0.05
C ILE A 141 -11.89 -10.34 -1.27
N ALA A 142 -10.60 -10.69 -1.41
CA ALA A 142 -9.82 -10.38 -2.58
C ALA A 142 -10.40 -11.00 -3.85
N LYS A 143 -10.86 -12.25 -3.76
CA LYS A 143 -11.52 -12.92 -4.89
C LYS A 143 -12.78 -12.19 -5.33
N LYS A 144 -13.68 -11.86 -4.40
CA LYS A 144 -14.94 -11.15 -4.73
C LYS A 144 -14.67 -9.79 -5.37
N VAL A 145 -13.76 -9.01 -4.80
CA VAL A 145 -13.41 -7.68 -5.30
C VAL A 145 -12.79 -7.78 -6.70
N THR A 146 -11.83 -8.66 -6.89
CA THR A 146 -11.15 -8.76 -8.19
C THR A 146 -12.01 -9.41 -9.26
N ASP A 147 -12.93 -10.30 -8.92
CA ASP A 147 -13.93 -10.85 -9.85
C ASP A 147 -14.91 -9.77 -10.30
N ALA A 148 -15.37 -8.91 -9.40
CA ALA A 148 -16.25 -7.78 -9.74
C ALA A 148 -15.57 -6.75 -10.63
N LEU A 149 -14.28 -6.48 -10.42
CA LEU A 149 -13.49 -5.58 -11.26
C LEU A 149 -13.23 -6.16 -12.65
N GLY A 150 -13.11 -7.47 -12.76
CA GLY A 150 -12.81 -8.14 -14.03
C GLY A 150 -11.37 -7.92 -14.52
N GLY A 151 -11.11 -8.37 -15.77
CA GLY A 151 -9.79 -8.25 -16.40
C GLY A 151 -8.77 -9.26 -15.88
N TYR A 152 -7.61 -9.29 -16.53
CA TYR A 152 -6.44 -10.09 -16.13
C TYR A 152 -5.29 -9.17 -15.71
N GLY A 153 -4.58 -9.56 -14.67
CA GLY A 153 -3.46 -8.81 -14.11
C GLY A 153 -3.30 -9.08 -12.62
N ILE A 154 -2.41 -8.32 -11.99
CA ILE A 154 -2.24 -8.34 -10.55
C ILE A 154 -3.05 -7.23 -9.89
N PHE A 155 -3.58 -7.52 -8.73
CA PHE A 155 -4.33 -6.60 -7.89
C PHE A 155 -3.70 -6.59 -6.49
N GLY A 156 -3.34 -5.41 -5.99
CA GLY A 156 -3.00 -5.21 -4.59
C GLY A 156 -4.28 -4.94 -3.80
N VAL A 157 -4.72 -5.91 -3.01
CA VAL A 157 -5.91 -5.76 -2.15
C VAL A 157 -5.45 -5.47 -0.73
N GLU A 158 -5.73 -4.26 -0.26
CA GLU A 158 -5.34 -3.81 1.08
C GLU A 158 -6.46 -4.08 2.08
N MET A 159 -6.09 -4.63 3.24
CA MET A 159 -7.03 -5.03 4.27
C MET A 159 -6.45 -4.78 5.66
N PHE A 160 -7.33 -4.41 6.60
CA PHE A 160 -7.03 -4.38 8.02
C PHE A 160 -7.39 -5.71 8.65
N VAL A 161 -6.60 -6.14 9.63
CA VAL A 161 -6.84 -7.40 10.35
C VAL A 161 -6.86 -7.14 11.85
N GLU A 162 -7.95 -7.56 12.51
CA GLU A 162 -8.13 -7.55 13.95
C GLU A 162 -8.49 -8.98 14.41
N GLY A 163 -7.56 -9.69 15.05
CA GLY A 163 -7.70 -11.11 15.32
C GLY A 163 -7.94 -11.93 14.05
N ASP A 164 -9.11 -12.54 13.94
CA ASP A 164 -9.54 -13.26 12.74
C ASP A 164 -10.39 -12.41 11.78
N HIS A 165 -10.79 -11.21 12.17
CA HIS A 165 -11.60 -10.33 11.33
C HIS A 165 -10.76 -9.60 10.30
N VAL A 166 -11.19 -9.69 9.03
CA VAL A 166 -10.55 -9.01 7.92
C VAL A 166 -11.50 -7.98 7.33
N ILE A 167 -11.03 -6.75 7.22
CA ILE A 167 -11.80 -5.59 6.77
C ILE A 167 -11.16 -5.06 5.49
N PHE A 168 -11.93 -4.97 4.41
CA PHE A 168 -11.47 -4.39 3.14
C PHE A 168 -11.19 -2.89 3.28
N SER A 169 -10.03 -2.47 2.80
CA SER A 169 -9.61 -1.07 2.75
C SER A 169 -9.64 -0.51 1.34
N GLU A 170 -8.76 -0.98 0.46
CA GLU A 170 -8.60 -0.46 -0.90
C GLU A 170 -8.16 -1.57 -1.87
N VAL A 171 -8.29 -1.32 -3.18
CA VAL A 171 -7.76 -2.19 -4.23
C VAL A 171 -7.08 -1.39 -5.32
N SER A 172 -5.88 -1.81 -5.69
CA SER A 172 -5.09 -1.27 -6.79
C SER A 172 -4.93 -2.30 -7.90
N PRO A 173 -5.47 -2.10 -9.13
CA PRO A 173 -5.39 -3.07 -10.24
C PRO A 173 -4.05 -2.93 -10.98
N ARG A 174 -2.95 -3.05 -10.28
CA ARG A 174 -1.57 -2.88 -10.76
C ARG A 174 -0.58 -3.48 -9.76
N PRO A 175 0.70 -3.67 -10.15
CA PRO A 175 1.76 -3.90 -9.17
C PRO A 175 1.71 -2.85 -8.05
N HIS A 176 1.93 -3.28 -6.81
CA HIS A 176 1.74 -2.50 -5.60
C HIS A 176 3.08 -2.22 -4.91
N ASP A 177 3.25 -1.02 -4.35
CA ASP A 177 4.52 -0.64 -3.71
C ASP A 177 4.95 -1.61 -2.61
N THR A 178 4.01 -2.15 -1.84
CA THR A 178 4.31 -3.18 -0.83
C THR A 178 4.76 -4.50 -1.45
N GLY A 179 4.37 -4.77 -2.68
CA GLY A 179 4.71 -5.98 -3.44
C GLY A 179 6.15 -6.02 -3.96
N MET A 180 6.93 -4.94 -3.81
CA MET A 180 8.35 -4.94 -4.20
C MET A 180 9.17 -6.01 -3.50
N VAL A 181 8.76 -6.45 -2.31
CA VAL A 181 9.38 -7.58 -1.61
C VAL A 181 9.38 -8.86 -2.44
N THR A 182 8.42 -9.03 -3.35
CA THR A 182 8.33 -10.20 -4.23
C THR A 182 9.50 -10.33 -5.20
N MET A 183 10.28 -9.28 -5.41
CA MET A 183 11.49 -9.35 -6.23
C MET A 183 12.61 -10.18 -5.60
N ILE A 184 12.51 -10.51 -4.31
CA ILE A 184 13.51 -11.32 -3.60
C ILE A 184 12.88 -12.52 -2.88
N SER A 185 11.60 -12.47 -2.53
CA SER A 185 10.92 -13.50 -1.73
C SER A 185 10.43 -14.70 -2.54
N GLN A 186 10.30 -14.57 -3.87
CA GLN A 186 9.72 -15.61 -4.74
C GLN A 186 10.32 -15.60 -6.15
N ASP A 187 10.07 -16.66 -6.91
CA ASP A 187 10.65 -16.84 -8.25
C ASP A 187 10.00 -15.96 -9.33
N LEU A 188 8.74 -15.62 -9.19
CA LEU A 188 8.02 -14.70 -10.06
C LEU A 188 7.62 -13.46 -9.28
N SER A 189 8.28 -12.34 -9.53
CA SER A 189 7.91 -11.06 -8.90
C SER A 189 6.50 -10.62 -9.31
N GLU A 190 5.91 -9.70 -8.55
CA GLU A 190 4.62 -9.10 -8.89
C GLU A 190 4.59 -8.54 -10.32
N PHE A 191 5.69 -7.98 -10.79
CA PHE A 191 5.82 -7.45 -12.16
C PHE A 191 5.79 -8.58 -13.21
N ALA A 192 6.51 -9.67 -12.95
CA ALA A 192 6.51 -10.84 -13.83
C ALA A 192 5.13 -11.50 -13.89
N LEU A 193 4.45 -11.60 -12.73
CA LEU A 193 3.10 -12.15 -12.66
C LEU A 193 2.08 -11.26 -13.38
N HIS A 194 2.18 -9.94 -13.20
CA HIS A 194 1.32 -8.98 -13.92
C HIS A 194 1.51 -9.10 -15.44
N ALA A 195 2.75 -9.10 -15.91
CA ALA A 195 3.06 -9.23 -17.33
C ALA A 195 2.53 -10.57 -17.91
N ARG A 196 2.73 -11.69 -17.21
CA ARG A 196 2.19 -13.00 -17.65
C ARG A 196 0.67 -12.98 -17.73
N ALA A 197 0.00 -12.45 -16.70
CA ALA A 197 -1.46 -12.40 -16.65
C ALA A 197 -2.04 -11.58 -17.80
N VAL A 198 -1.52 -10.36 -18.04
CA VAL A 198 -1.97 -9.46 -19.11
C VAL A 198 -1.72 -10.04 -20.50
N LEU A 199 -0.60 -10.76 -20.68
CA LEU A 199 -0.25 -11.39 -21.95
C LEU A 199 -0.91 -12.77 -22.16
N GLY A 200 -1.72 -13.24 -21.21
CA GLY A 200 -2.36 -14.56 -21.28
C GLY A 200 -1.38 -15.72 -21.17
N LEU A 201 -0.17 -15.48 -20.64
CA LEU A 201 0.85 -16.52 -20.44
C LEU A 201 0.51 -17.38 -19.21
N PRO A 202 0.95 -18.64 -19.19
CA PRO A 202 0.74 -19.52 -18.05
C PRO A 202 1.37 -18.97 -16.77
N ILE A 203 0.63 -19.07 -15.67
CA ILE A 203 1.13 -18.81 -14.33
C ILE A 203 1.14 -20.15 -13.58
N PRO A 204 2.33 -20.78 -13.43
CA PRO A 204 2.49 -21.97 -12.64
C PRO A 204 2.40 -21.65 -11.14
N GLU A 205 2.59 -22.66 -10.31
CA GLU A 205 2.79 -22.45 -8.89
C GLU A 205 3.95 -21.49 -8.65
N VAL A 206 3.71 -20.45 -7.85
CA VAL A 206 4.73 -19.47 -7.47
C VAL A 206 5.54 -20.03 -6.30
N ARG A 207 6.86 -20.23 -6.52
CA ARG A 207 7.74 -20.76 -5.49
C ARG A 207 8.21 -19.65 -4.57
N PHE A 208 7.84 -19.74 -3.30
CA PHE A 208 8.29 -18.87 -2.25
C PHE A 208 9.65 -19.31 -1.69
N PHE A 209 10.61 -18.38 -1.53
CA PHE A 209 11.97 -18.68 -1.09
C PHE A 209 12.17 -18.59 0.42
N GLY A 210 11.39 -17.75 1.10
CA GLY A 210 11.48 -17.55 2.54
C GLY A 210 11.28 -16.10 2.97
N ALA A 211 11.43 -15.89 4.27
CA ALA A 211 11.18 -14.61 4.90
C ALA A 211 12.04 -13.50 4.28
N SER A 212 11.38 -12.45 3.87
CA SER A 212 11.99 -11.35 3.12
C SER A 212 11.34 -10.01 3.49
N ALA A 213 12.06 -8.93 3.28
CA ALA A 213 11.55 -7.58 3.51
C ALA A 213 12.02 -6.61 2.42
N SER A 214 11.32 -5.50 2.32
CA SER A 214 11.73 -4.35 1.52
C SER A 214 11.65 -3.07 2.34
N LYS A 215 12.60 -2.15 2.10
CA LYS A 215 12.63 -0.80 2.68
C LYS A 215 12.71 0.20 1.55
N ALA A 216 11.75 1.14 1.50
CA ALA A 216 11.75 2.21 0.50
C ALA A 216 12.94 3.16 0.70
N ILE A 217 13.59 3.54 -0.39
CA ILE A 217 14.56 4.64 -0.42
C ILE A 217 13.81 5.89 -0.86
N VAL A 218 13.46 6.72 0.11
CA VAL A 218 12.76 7.99 -0.12
C VAL A 218 13.76 9.11 0.06
N VAL A 219 13.74 10.08 -0.86
CA VAL A 219 14.60 11.28 -0.82
C VAL A 219 13.73 12.51 -0.63
N GLU A 220 14.13 13.37 0.29
CA GLU A 220 13.51 14.67 0.54
C GLU A 220 14.46 15.80 0.19
N GLY A 221 13.90 16.86 -0.39
CA GLY A 221 14.60 18.08 -0.81
C GLY A 221 14.30 18.44 -2.26
N ASP A 222 15.10 19.35 -2.81
CA ASP A 222 14.98 19.84 -4.18
C ASP A 222 16.32 19.74 -4.90
N ALA A 223 16.37 18.94 -5.96
CA ALA A 223 17.57 18.77 -6.79
C ALA A 223 17.20 18.24 -8.19
N THR A 224 17.99 18.63 -9.18
CA THR A 224 17.88 18.15 -10.57
C THR A 224 18.76 16.91 -10.84
N GLU A 225 19.58 16.53 -9.86
CA GLU A 225 20.41 15.33 -9.90
C GLU A 225 20.49 14.73 -8.49
N VAL A 226 20.37 13.42 -8.40
CA VAL A 226 20.44 12.70 -7.12
C VAL A 226 21.54 11.66 -7.18
N VAL A 227 22.57 11.82 -6.35
CA VAL A 227 23.74 10.94 -6.28
C VAL A 227 23.71 10.17 -4.95
N PHE A 228 23.89 8.86 -5.04
CA PHE A 228 23.93 7.97 -3.89
C PHE A 228 25.35 7.46 -3.64
N SER A 229 25.69 7.26 -2.37
CA SER A 229 26.89 6.60 -1.88
C SER A 229 26.54 5.55 -0.83
N GLY A 230 27.52 4.74 -0.39
CA GLY A 230 27.27 3.67 0.59
C GLY A 230 26.55 2.44 0.02
N VAL A 231 26.34 2.39 -1.28
CA VAL A 231 25.65 1.29 -1.96
C VAL A 231 26.49 0.01 -1.93
N GLU A 232 27.82 0.12 -2.04
CA GLU A 232 28.74 -1.01 -1.98
C GLU A 232 28.69 -1.68 -0.61
N GLU A 233 28.66 -0.88 0.45
CA GLU A 233 28.56 -1.36 1.84
C GLU A 233 27.22 -2.05 2.12
N ALA A 234 26.12 -1.54 1.54
CA ALA A 234 24.81 -2.18 1.63
C ALA A 234 24.80 -3.53 0.87
N LEU A 235 25.37 -3.56 -0.34
CA LEU A 235 25.43 -4.78 -1.16
C LEU A 235 26.44 -5.81 -0.64
N ALA A 236 27.39 -5.43 0.22
CA ALA A 236 28.29 -6.37 0.88
C ALA A 236 27.57 -7.22 1.95
N MET A 237 26.35 -6.85 2.36
CA MET A 237 25.57 -7.60 3.33
C MET A 237 24.92 -8.84 2.66
N PRO A 238 25.13 -10.07 3.17
CA PRO A 238 24.55 -11.27 2.59
C PRO A 238 23.01 -11.22 2.55
N GLY A 239 22.41 -11.56 1.41
CA GLY A 239 20.97 -11.59 1.22
C GLY A 239 20.34 -10.20 0.99
N VAL A 240 21.14 -9.17 0.76
CA VAL A 240 20.68 -7.81 0.43
C VAL A 240 20.75 -7.55 -1.08
N GLN A 241 19.76 -6.86 -1.61
CA GLN A 241 19.72 -6.32 -2.95
C GLN A 241 19.21 -4.87 -2.91
N VAL A 242 19.60 -4.05 -3.88
CA VAL A 242 19.14 -2.66 -4.03
C VAL A 242 18.62 -2.46 -5.45
N ARG A 243 17.52 -1.73 -5.57
CA ARG A 243 16.96 -1.29 -6.85
C ARG A 243 16.76 0.21 -6.83
N PHE A 244 17.39 0.92 -7.76
CA PHE A 244 17.13 2.33 -8.03
C PHE A 244 16.20 2.48 -9.21
N PHE A 245 15.26 3.42 -9.13
CA PHE A 245 14.21 3.62 -10.13
C PHE A 245 14.61 4.57 -11.27
N GLY A 246 15.82 5.11 -11.23
CA GLY A 246 16.36 5.98 -12.28
C GLY A 246 15.62 7.32 -12.43
N LYS A 247 15.00 7.83 -11.38
CA LYS A 247 14.31 9.13 -11.41
C LYS A 247 15.34 10.26 -11.48
N PRO A 248 15.20 11.25 -12.39
CA PRO A 248 16.24 12.26 -12.63
C PRO A 248 16.31 13.34 -11.56
N GLU A 249 15.20 13.69 -10.93
CA GLU A 249 15.06 14.87 -10.07
C GLU A 249 14.18 14.60 -8.85
N VAL A 250 14.34 15.41 -7.81
CA VAL A 250 13.45 15.44 -6.65
C VAL A 250 12.93 16.85 -6.42
N HIS A 251 11.64 16.95 -6.12
CA HIS A 251 10.96 18.15 -5.64
C HIS A 251 10.11 17.75 -4.45
N GLY A 252 10.49 18.23 -3.27
CA GLY A 252 9.88 17.90 -1.99
C GLY A 252 10.19 16.48 -1.54
N HIS A 253 9.39 15.49 -1.94
CA HIS A 253 9.45 14.10 -1.47
C HIS A 253 9.28 13.13 -2.63
N ARG A 254 10.24 12.19 -2.81
CA ARG A 254 10.19 11.22 -3.91
C ARG A 254 10.86 9.90 -3.57
N ARG A 255 10.18 8.79 -3.91
CA ARG A 255 10.73 7.44 -3.77
C ARG A 255 11.68 7.14 -4.92
N TYR A 256 12.95 6.83 -4.60
CA TYR A 256 14.03 6.62 -5.56
C TYR A 256 14.44 5.18 -5.75
N GLY A 257 14.04 4.32 -4.83
CA GLY A 257 14.43 2.93 -4.89
C GLY A 257 13.89 2.11 -3.75
N VAL A 258 14.40 0.90 -3.64
CA VAL A 258 14.08 -0.05 -2.58
C VAL A 258 15.31 -0.88 -2.23
N VAL A 259 15.51 -1.10 -0.95
CA VAL A 259 16.40 -2.13 -0.41
C VAL A 259 15.57 -3.38 -0.15
N LEU A 260 16.07 -4.52 -0.59
CA LEU A 260 15.46 -5.84 -0.39
C LEU A 260 16.38 -6.70 0.46
N ALA A 261 15.84 -7.45 1.39
CA ALA A 261 16.62 -8.34 2.24
C ALA A 261 15.90 -9.66 2.51
N THR A 262 16.69 -10.73 2.68
CA THR A 262 16.21 -12.04 3.15
C THR A 262 16.89 -12.40 4.45
N ASP A 263 16.16 -13.09 5.34
CA ASP A 263 16.71 -13.64 6.59
C ASP A 263 15.89 -14.85 7.07
N GLU A 264 16.24 -15.37 8.26
CA GLU A 264 15.57 -16.53 8.87
C GLU A 264 14.09 -16.31 9.19
N ASN A 265 13.73 -15.07 9.51
CA ASN A 265 12.35 -14.65 9.77
C ASN A 265 12.15 -13.19 9.31
N THR A 266 10.91 -12.74 9.28
CA THR A 266 10.53 -11.42 8.77
C THR A 266 11.09 -10.28 9.62
N ASP A 267 11.15 -10.42 10.95
CA ASP A 267 11.71 -9.38 11.82
C ASP A 267 13.18 -9.13 11.53
N LYS A 268 13.96 -10.23 11.35
CA LYS A 268 15.38 -10.13 10.97
C LYS A 268 15.55 -9.59 9.55
N ALA A 269 14.67 -9.97 8.62
CA ALA A 269 14.70 -9.44 7.25
C ALA A 269 14.42 -7.93 7.22
N VAL A 270 13.42 -7.45 7.97
CA VAL A 270 13.13 -6.02 8.13
C VAL A 270 14.31 -5.28 8.75
N ALA A 271 14.86 -5.79 9.87
CA ALA A 271 16.02 -5.18 10.53
C ALA A 271 17.22 -5.09 9.58
N LYS A 272 17.50 -6.14 8.80
CA LYS A 272 18.56 -6.17 7.80
C LYS A 272 18.32 -5.18 6.65
N ALA A 273 17.09 -5.06 6.16
CA ALA A 273 16.75 -4.09 5.12
C ALA A 273 16.96 -2.64 5.61
N ILE A 274 16.58 -2.35 6.86
CA ILE A 274 16.80 -1.05 7.51
C ILE A 274 18.31 -0.80 7.72
N GLU A 275 19.07 -1.80 8.19
CA GLU A 275 20.53 -1.67 8.35
C GLU A 275 21.22 -1.35 7.03
N ALA A 276 20.86 -2.06 5.96
CA ALA A 276 21.40 -1.82 4.63
C ALA A 276 20.98 -0.43 4.08
N PHE A 277 19.74 -0.03 4.28
CA PHE A 277 19.25 1.31 3.95
C PHE A 277 20.05 2.40 4.66
N ASN A 278 20.38 2.24 5.93
CA ASN A 278 21.16 3.20 6.73
C ASN A 278 22.59 3.41 6.23
N LYS A 279 23.13 2.49 5.43
CA LYS A 279 24.44 2.64 4.76
C LYS A 279 24.34 3.56 3.53
N ILE A 280 23.20 3.60 2.87
CA ILE A 280 22.97 4.41 1.68
C ILE A 280 22.77 5.87 2.08
N LYS A 281 23.56 6.75 1.47
CA LYS A 281 23.51 8.19 1.71
C LYS A 281 23.23 8.90 0.39
N VAL A 282 22.53 10.01 0.47
CA VAL A 282 22.31 10.92 -0.65
C VAL A 282 23.22 12.15 -0.50
N ALA A 283 23.73 12.66 -1.61
CA ALA A 283 24.64 13.80 -1.62
C ALA A 283 23.92 15.15 -1.46
N GLY A 284 24.65 16.18 -1.00
CA GLY A 284 24.15 17.55 -0.87
C GLY A 284 23.24 17.76 0.34
N ASP A 285 22.30 18.69 0.18
CA ASP A 285 21.31 19.05 1.22
C ASP A 285 20.09 18.11 1.25
N LEU A 286 20.12 17.04 0.46
CA LEU A 286 19.07 16.03 0.40
C LEU A 286 19.14 15.09 1.61
N LYS A 287 17.99 14.47 1.93
CA LYS A 287 17.90 13.49 3.02
C LYS A 287 17.24 12.20 2.51
N THR A 288 17.74 11.06 2.99
CA THR A 288 17.04 9.77 2.91
C THR A 288 16.17 9.58 4.16
N VAL A 289 14.90 9.21 4.00
CA VAL A 289 13.91 9.05 5.07
C VAL A 289 13.17 7.70 4.96
#